data_0fbc1d9e56413d12ad761de804fda741
#
_entry.id   0fbc1d9e56413d12ad761de804fda741
#
_cell.length_a   1.000
_cell.length_b   1.000
_cell.length_c   1.000
_cell.angle_alpha   90.00
_cell.angle_beta   90.00
_cell.angle_gamma   90.00
#
_symmetry.space_group_name_H-M   'P 1'
#
loop_
_entity.id
_entity.type
_entity.pdbx_description
1 polymer ?
#
loop_
_entity_poly.entity_id
_entity_poly.type
_entity_poly.pdbx_seq_one_letter_code
_entity_poly.pdbx_strand_id
1 'polypeptide(L)'
;QGTFDGKTYLESGKEPYAISDQQKEFLEDEHIRHILLTNVESPEISAKWSNELQKRAETLPYGIPINLSSDPRNGAKDSGAEFKSGGSEISKWPEGVGFAACFDPEVAGQFAKDASREYRALGITTALGPQIDLCTEPRWMRFVDTLGEEVEMSKKLTKAYCDGMQTTEGEADGWGKDSVNTMVKHWPGGGTGEAGRDAHYAFGQFAVYPTGNFEEHLKPFTEAAFHLDGPTDCASAVMPYYTVSYGVDKKNDKNVGNSYSEYLIKDLLRGKYEFKGIVCTDWGITQDPEKTIEGFGSRCYGVQDMTEAERCLLGVT
;
A
#
# COMPACT_ATOMS: atom_id res chain seq x y z
N GLN A 1 22.11 -5.15 -0.49
CA GLN A 1 22.53 -6.37 0.26
C GLN A 1 23.35 -5.89 1.44
N GLY A 2 22.90 -6.27 2.65
CA GLY A 2 23.59 -5.86 3.88
C GLY A 2 24.85 -6.64 4.17
N THR A 3 25.65 -6.15 5.12
CA THR A 3 26.79 -6.88 5.69
C THR A 3 26.37 -7.63 6.96
N PHE A 4 27.18 -8.57 7.40
CA PHE A 4 26.98 -9.41 8.59
C PHE A 4 28.29 -9.43 9.38
N ASP A 5 28.33 -8.71 10.49
CA ASP A 5 29.56 -8.46 11.25
C ASP A 5 30.69 -7.91 10.34
N GLY A 6 30.34 -6.97 9.43
CA GLY A 6 31.24 -6.33 8.48
C GLY A 6 31.62 -7.18 7.26
N LYS A 7 31.11 -8.41 7.13
CA LYS A 7 31.40 -9.34 6.02
C LYS A 7 30.20 -9.44 5.06
N THR A 8 30.47 -9.86 3.84
CA THR A 8 29.39 -10.26 2.91
C THR A 8 28.63 -11.48 3.46
N TYR A 9 27.41 -11.72 2.99
CA TYR A 9 26.62 -12.87 3.43
C TYR A 9 27.38 -14.19 3.26
N LEU A 10 27.99 -14.42 2.09
CA LEU A 10 28.73 -15.66 1.79
C LEU A 10 29.95 -15.87 2.69
N GLU A 11 30.62 -14.81 3.09
CA GLU A 11 31.81 -14.85 3.95
C GLU A 11 31.46 -14.95 5.44
N SER A 12 30.26 -14.57 5.81
CA SER A 12 29.82 -14.49 7.21
C SER A 12 29.51 -15.84 7.84
N GLY A 13 29.14 -16.82 7.04
CA GLY A 13 28.64 -18.11 7.50
C GLY A 13 27.33 -18.03 8.28
N LYS A 14 26.57 -16.90 8.15
CA LYS A 14 25.29 -16.70 8.82
C LYS A 14 24.17 -17.46 8.12
N GLU A 15 23.15 -17.77 8.88
CA GLU A 15 21.92 -18.38 8.37
C GLU A 15 21.18 -17.40 7.41
N PRO A 16 20.41 -17.91 6.41
CA PRO A 16 19.70 -17.08 5.43
C PRO A 16 18.72 -16.07 6.04
N TYR A 17 18.25 -16.36 7.25
CA TYR A 17 17.31 -15.50 7.99
C TYR A 17 18.01 -14.58 9.03
N ALA A 18 19.34 -14.49 9.03
CA ALA A 18 20.05 -13.59 9.94
C ALA A 18 19.76 -12.12 9.64
N ILE A 19 19.70 -11.31 10.69
CA ILE A 19 19.53 -9.86 10.58
C ILE A 19 20.87 -9.25 10.19
N SER A 20 20.90 -8.44 9.11
CA SER A 20 22.10 -7.73 8.66
C SER A 20 22.49 -6.57 9.57
N ASP A 21 23.71 -6.08 9.42
CA ASP A 21 24.21 -4.93 10.20
C ASP A 21 23.37 -3.69 9.94
N GLN A 22 22.98 -3.44 8.69
CA GLN A 22 22.11 -2.33 8.32
C GLN A 22 20.69 -2.46 8.91
N GLN A 23 20.16 -3.68 8.94
CA GLN A 23 18.87 -3.92 9.60
C GLN A 23 18.93 -3.68 11.10
N LYS A 24 20.06 -4.03 11.76
CA LYS A 24 20.27 -3.71 13.18
C LYS A 24 20.31 -2.21 13.39
N GLU A 25 21.06 -1.46 12.58
CA GLU A 25 21.15 0.00 12.63
C GLU A 25 19.76 0.63 12.53
N PHE A 26 18.95 0.25 11.53
CA PHE A 26 17.57 0.72 11.38
C PHE A 26 16.69 0.44 12.59
N LEU A 27 16.84 -0.72 13.22
CA LEU A 27 16.02 -1.10 14.37
C LEU A 27 16.48 -0.44 15.68
N GLU A 28 17.78 -0.38 15.91
CA GLU A 28 18.38 -0.03 17.18
C GLU A 28 18.70 1.45 17.30
N ASP A 29 19.23 2.05 16.23
CA ASP A 29 19.69 3.42 16.21
C ASP A 29 18.64 4.38 15.62
N GLU A 30 18.01 3.99 14.52
CA GLU A 30 16.99 4.81 13.87
C GLU A 30 15.56 4.51 14.35
N HIS A 31 15.38 3.49 15.17
CA HIS A 31 14.09 3.08 15.75
C HIS A 31 12.97 2.80 14.73
N ILE A 32 13.32 2.35 13.53
CA ILE A 32 12.33 1.97 12.50
C ILE A 32 11.53 0.77 12.97
N ARG A 33 10.20 0.83 12.82
CA ARG A 33 9.25 -0.22 13.21
C ARG A 33 8.34 -0.66 12.08
N HIS A 34 8.37 0.01 10.93
CA HIS A 34 7.58 -0.35 9.76
C HIS A 34 8.52 -0.77 8.63
N ILE A 35 8.39 -2.01 8.15
CA ILE A 35 9.26 -2.58 7.14
C ILE A 35 8.42 -3.14 6.01
N LEU A 36 8.76 -2.74 4.78
CA LEU A 36 8.20 -3.34 3.57
C LEU A 36 8.99 -4.59 3.17
N LEU A 37 8.31 -5.71 3.09
CA LEU A 37 8.83 -6.94 2.53
C LEU A 37 8.50 -7.00 1.03
N THR A 38 9.49 -6.82 0.19
CA THR A 38 9.33 -6.77 -1.28
C THR A 38 9.51 -8.13 -1.95
N ASN A 39 10.14 -9.08 -1.27
CA ASN A 39 10.40 -10.41 -1.80
C ASN A 39 10.29 -11.47 -0.71
N VAL A 40 9.72 -12.62 -1.07
CA VAL A 40 9.69 -13.83 -0.25
C VAL A 40 10.58 -14.87 -0.92
N GLU A 41 11.76 -15.14 -0.34
CA GLU A 41 12.68 -16.13 -0.90
C GLU A 41 12.13 -17.55 -0.73
N SER A 42 11.74 -17.89 0.49
CA SER A 42 10.91 -19.05 0.82
C SER A 42 10.05 -18.72 2.03
N PRO A 43 8.90 -19.37 2.22
CA PRO A 43 8.07 -19.18 3.40
C PRO A 43 8.82 -19.45 4.71
N GLU A 44 9.63 -20.49 4.75
CA GLU A 44 10.41 -20.84 5.94
C GLU A 44 11.46 -19.78 6.30
N ILE A 45 12.23 -19.31 5.33
CA ILE A 45 13.25 -18.27 5.55
C ILE A 45 12.59 -16.97 5.99
N SER A 46 11.51 -16.57 5.31
CA SER A 46 10.79 -15.33 5.63
C SER A 46 10.16 -15.36 7.03
N ALA A 47 9.54 -16.46 7.42
CA ALA A 47 8.98 -16.63 8.75
C ALA A 47 10.06 -16.61 9.86
N LYS A 48 11.17 -17.28 9.64
CA LYS A 48 12.31 -17.25 10.58
C LYS A 48 12.91 -15.86 10.70
N TRP A 49 13.12 -15.18 9.58
CA TRP A 49 13.60 -13.81 9.57
C TRP A 49 12.64 -12.84 10.30
N SER A 50 11.36 -12.97 10.06
CA SER A 50 10.33 -12.19 10.77
C SER A 50 10.41 -12.44 12.30
N ASN A 51 10.53 -13.70 12.72
CA ASN A 51 10.65 -14.05 14.12
C ASN A 51 11.93 -13.48 14.77
N GLU A 52 13.05 -13.49 14.06
CA GLU A 52 14.30 -12.87 14.56
C GLU A 52 14.17 -11.35 14.69
N LEU A 53 13.47 -10.68 13.75
CA LEU A 53 13.16 -9.26 13.86
C LEU A 53 12.30 -8.94 15.10
N GLN A 54 11.21 -9.70 15.32
CA GLN A 54 10.32 -9.51 16.48
C GLN A 54 11.08 -9.76 17.79
N LYS A 55 11.81 -10.86 17.87
CA LYS A 55 12.66 -11.17 19.02
C LYS A 55 13.66 -10.05 19.33
N ARG A 56 14.26 -9.46 18.29
CA ARG A 56 15.15 -8.30 18.46
C ARG A 56 14.38 -7.09 18.98
N ALA A 57 13.22 -6.79 18.39
CA ALA A 57 12.38 -5.67 18.81
C ALA A 57 11.97 -5.74 20.28
N GLU A 58 11.68 -6.94 20.80
CA GLU A 58 11.34 -7.17 22.22
C GLU A 58 12.48 -6.75 23.17
N THR A 59 13.73 -6.81 22.72
CA THR A 59 14.90 -6.42 23.53
C THR A 59 15.18 -4.92 23.51
N LEU A 60 14.54 -4.17 22.64
CA LEU A 60 14.73 -2.73 22.46
C LEU A 60 13.87 -1.92 23.44
N PRO A 61 14.19 -0.65 23.68
CA PRO A 61 13.37 0.22 24.51
C PRO A 61 11.90 0.20 24.07
N TYR A 62 10.99 0.05 25.04
CA TYR A 62 9.53 -0.05 24.87
C TYR A 62 9.00 -1.34 24.24
N GLY A 63 9.84 -2.23 23.70
CA GLY A 63 9.40 -3.50 23.14
C GLY A 63 8.35 -3.39 22.02
N ILE A 64 8.37 -2.29 21.25
CA ILE A 64 7.38 -2.04 20.19
C ILE A 64 7.59 -3.05 19.05
N PRO A 65 6.58 -3.85 18.70
CA PRO A 65 6.68 -4.83 17.62
C PRO A 65 6.93 -4.18 16.26
N ILE A 66 7.55 -4.95 15.36
CA ILE A 66 7.74 -4.53 13.98
C ILE A 66 6.48 -4.85 13.19
N ASN A 67 5.96 -3.85 12.49
CA ASN A 67 4.90 -4.02 11.50
C ASN A 67 5.54 -4.35 10.14
N LEU A 68 5.38 -5.59 9.70
CA LEU A 68 5.76 -5.99 8.35
C LEU A 68 4.60 -5.76 7.39
N SER A 69 4.88 -5.11 6.29
CA SER A 69 3.93 -4.89 5.21
C SER A 69 4.42 -5.49 3.90
N SER A 70 3.49 -5.84 3.03
CA SER A 70 3.79 -6.24 1.65
C SER A 70 2.59 -5.94 0.75
N ASP A 71 2.85 -5.77 -0.55
CA ASP A 71 1.75 -5.79 -1.50
C ASP A 71 1.22 -7.21 -1.65
N PRO A 72 -0.09 -7.43 -1.68
CA PRO A 72 -0.66 -8.73 -2.00
C PRO A 72 -0.23 -9.18 -3.40
N ARG A 73 0.45 -10.32 -3.46
CA ARG A 73 1.04 -10.87 -4.68
C ARG A 73 0.29 -12.13 -5.06
N ASN A 74 -0.61 -11.97 -5.96
CA ASN A 74 -1.47 -13.06 -6.41
C ASN A 74 -1.21 -13.47 -7.85
N GLY A 75 -0.36 -12.77 -8.57
CA GLY A 75 -0.08 -13.01 -9.98
C GLY A 75 0.43 -14.42 -10.29
N ALA A 76 -0.13 -15.06 -11.29
CA ALA A 76 0.31 -16.35 -11.79
C ALA A 76 1.66 -16.29 -12.53
N LYS A 77 2.17 -15.10 -12.83
CA LYS A 77 3.47 -14.87 -13.46
C LYS A 77 4.34 -14.05 -12.52
N ASP A 78 5.63 -14.40 -12.49
CA ASP A 78 6.66 -13.51 -11.96
C ASP A 78 6.80 -12.32 -12.92
N SER A 79 5.89 -11.36 -12.81
CA SER A 79 6.06 -10.12 -13.55
C SER A 79 7.11 -9.30 -12.81
N GLY A 80 8.29 -9.16 -13.37
CA GLY A 80 9.31 -8.22 -12.91
C GLY A 80 8.91 -6.76 -13.10
N ALA A 81 7.67 -6.49 -13.53
CA ALA A 81 7.09 -5.17 -13.60
C ALA A 81 6.71 -4.75 -12.17
N GLU A 82 7.09 -3.57 -11.77
CA GLU A 82 6.63 -2.88 -10.57
C GLU A 82 7.12 -3.39 -9.20
N PHE A 83 8.36 -3.83 -9.07
CA PHE A 83 8.91 -4.19 -7.74
C PHE A 83 8.13 -5.28 -6.99
N LYS A 84 7.30 -6.03 -7.70
CA LYS A 84 6.44 -7.09 -7.18
C LYS A 84 7.04 -8.45 -7.50
N SER A 85 7.56 -9.12 -6.50
CA SER A 85 7.96 -10.52 -6.61
C SER A 85 7.12 -11.35 -5.65
N GLY A 86 6.21 -12.14 -6.18
CA GLY A 86 5.34 -12.99 -5.39
C GLY A 86 6.05 -14.16 -4.71
N GLY A 87 7.26 -14.47 -5.09
CA GLY A 87 7.89 -15.74 -4.70
C GLY A 87 7.17 -16.95 -5.31
N SER A 88 7.85 -18.06 -5.42
CA SER A 88 7.33 -19.26 -6.12
C SER A 88 6.36 -20.09 -5.28
N GLU A 89 6.34 -19.93 -3.97
CA GLU A 89 5.69 -20.85 -3.01
C GLU A 89 4.45 -20.25 -2.32
N ILE A 90 3.92 -19.14 -2.82
CA ILE A 90 2.63 -18.59 -2.38
C ILE A 90 1.50 -19.01 -3.31
N SER A 91 0.26 -18.99 -2.83
CA SER A 91 -0.92 -19.29 -3.64
C SER A 91 -1.01 -18.38 -4.86
N LYS A 92 -1.36 -18.95 -5.99
CA LYS A 92 -1.50 -18.22 -7.27
C LYS A 92 -2.96 -17.95 -7.57
N TRP A 93 -3.28 -16.68 -7.73
CA TRP A 93 -4.60 -16.15 -7.99
C TRP A 93 -4.58 -15.17 -9.18
N PRO A 94 -5.75 -14.83 -9.76
CA PRO A 94 -5.82 -13.74 -10.74
C PRO A 94 -5.37 -12.40 -10.15
N GLU A 95 -4.91 -11.51 -11.01
CA GLU A 95 -4.74 -10.09 -10.64
C GLU A 95 -6.09 -9.42 -10.41
N GLY A 96 -6.10 -8.18 -9.87
CA GLY A 96 -7.32 -7.47 -9.49
C GLY A 96 -8.39 -7.42 -10.59
N VAL A 97 -7.99 -7.08 -11.82
CA VAL A 97 -8.92 -7.07 -12.97
C VAL A 97 -9.48 -8.46 -13.30
N GLY A 98 -8.75 -9.51 -12.97
CA GLY A 98 -9.24 -10.89 -13.11
C GLY A 98 -10.36 -11.20 -12.12
N PHE A 99 -10.29 -10.72 -10.88
CA PHE A 99 -11.39 -10.79 -9.92
C PHE A 99 -12.60 -10.00 -10.41
N ALA A 100 -12.39 -8.80 -10.93
CA ALA A 100 -13.47 -7.99 -11.52
C ALA A 100 -14.16 -8.73 -12.67
N ALA A 101 -13.41 -9.42 -13.52
CA ALA A 101 -13.94 -10.19 -14.64
C ALA A 101 -14.74 -11.44 -14.22
N CYS A 102 -14.59 -11.92 -12.99
CA CYS A 102 -15.42 -12.98 -12.44
C CYS A 102 -16.85 -12.50 -12.10
N PHE A 103 -17.06 -11.22 -11.90
CA PHE A 103 -18.32 -10.63 -11.43
C PHE A 103 -18.86 -11.25 -10.13
N ASP A 104 -17.97 -11.82 -9.31
CA ASP A 104 -18.29 -12.53 -8.10
C ASP A 104 -17.42 -12.08 -6.92
N PRO A 105 -17.96 -11.26 -6.00
CA PRO A 105 -17.22 -10.81 -4.82
C PRO A 105 -16.78 -11.94 -3.88
N GLU A 106 -17.46 -13.11 -3.88
CA GLU A 106 -17.07 -14.24 -3.03
C GLU A 106 -15.68 -14.76 -3.40
N VAL A 107 -15.33 -14.74 -4.69
CA VAL A 107 -14.00 -15.15 -5.17
C VAL A 107 -12.91 -14.23 -4.61
N ALA A 108 -13.13 -12.91 -4.62
CA ALA A 108 -12.21 -11.93 -4.04
C ALA A 108 -12.10 -12.08 -2.51
N GLY A 109 -13.21 -12.34 -1.84
CA GLY A 109 -13.25 -12.63 -0.41
C GLY A 109 -12.51 -13.91 -0.03
N GLN A 110 -12.62 -14.97 -0.83
CA GLN A 110 -11.88 -16.22 -0.61
C GLN A 110 -10.38 -16.01 -0.80
N PHE A 111 -9.98 -15.33 -1.88
CA PHE A 111 -8.58 -14.92 -2.08
C PHE A 111 -8.03 -14.18 -0.86
N ALA A 112 -8.77 -13.18 -0.38
CA ALA A 112 -8.33 -12.35 0.74
C ALA A 112 -8.14 -13.16 2.03
N LYS A 113 -9.03 -14.13 2.32
CA LYS A 113 -8.91 -15.04 3.45
C LYS A 113 -7.69 -15.95 3.33
N ASP A 114 -7.39 -16.46 2.15
CA ASP A 114 -6.21 -17.30 1.94
C ASP A 114 -4.94 -16.46 2.03
N ALA A 115 -4.93 -15.28 1.41
CA ALA A 115 -3.80 -14.35 1.47
C ALA A 115 -3.51 -13.86 2.89
N SER A 116 -4.55 -13.59 3.71
CA SER A 116 -4.34 -13.17 5.11
C SER A 116 -3.65 -14.25 5.94
N ARG A 117 -4.05 -15.51 5.77
CA ARG A 117 -3.41 -16.65 6.45
C ARG A 117 -1.95 -16.82 6.02
N GLU A 118 -1.66 -16.74 4.72
CA GLU A 118 -0.30 -16.79 4.21
C GLU A 118 0.54 -15.63 4.73
N TYR A 119 0.00 -14.42 4.73
CA TYR A 119 0.66 -13.23 5.28
C TYR A 119 1.00 -13.41 6.76
N ARG A 120 0.05 -13.86 7.56
CA ARG A 120 0.28 -14.11 8.99
C ARG A 120 1.32 -15.20 9.22
N ALA A 121 1.34 -16.24 8.39
CA ALA A 121 2.37 -17.28 8.44
C ALA A 121 3.79 -16.75 8.14
N LEU A 122 3.91 -15.72 7.30
CA LEU A 122 5.16 -15.03 6.99
C LEU A 122 5.51 -13.93 8.01
N GLY A 123 4.62 -13.63 8.97
CA GLY A 123 4.77 -12.54 9.93
C GLY A 123 4.34 -11.18 9.40
N ILE A 124 3.72 -11.11 8.23
CA ILE A 124 3.21 -9.87 7.63
C ILE A 124 1.87 -9.53 8.28
N THR A 125 1.71 -8.27 8.71
CA THR A 125 0.52 -7.79 9.43
C THR A 125 -0.23 -6.69 8.69
N THR A 126 0.32 -6.16 7.59
CA THR A 126 -0.30 -5.12 6.79
C THR A 126 -0.17 -5.43 5.30
N ALA A 127 -1.30 -5.46 4.62
CA ALA A 127 -1.39 -5.53 3.16
C ALA A 127 -1.45 -4.13 2.57
N LEU A 128 -0.57 -3.82 1.61
CA LEU A 128 -0.59 -2.58 0.84
C LEU A 128 -1.62 -2.69 -0.30
N GLY A 129 -2.85 -2.91 0.07
CA GLY A 129 -3.97 -3.15 -0.84
C GLY A 129 -5.29 -3.35 -0.09
N PRO A 130 -6.38 -3.52 -0.84
CA PRO A 130 -6.47 -3.61 -2.30
C PRO A 130 -6.24 -2.28 -3.03
N GLN A 131 -5.91 -2.39 -4.33
CA GLN A 131 -5.90 -1.24 -5.23
C GLN A 131 -7.31 -1.03 -5.79
N ILE A 132 -8.02 -0.07 -5.23
CA ILE A 132 -9.44 0.21 -5.52
C ILE A 132 -9.66 1.39 -6.45
N ASP A 133 -8.60 1.82 -7.14
CA ASP A 133 -8.66 2.81 -8.20
C ASP A 133 -9.60 2.33 -9.31
N LEU A 134 -10.52 3.18 -9.78
CA LEU A 134 -11.31 2.86 -10.95
C LEU A 134 -10.43 2.94 -12.20
N CYS A 135 -10.35 1.85 -12.95
CA CYS A 135 -9.56 1.78 -14.17
C CYS A 135 -10.29 2.45 -15.34
N THR A 136 -9.96 3.70 -15.63
CA THR A 136 -10.60 4.45 -16.73
C THR A 136 -9.80 4.43 -18.03
N GLU A 137 -8.57 3.90 -17.99
CA GLU A 137 -7.69 3.83 -19.17
C GLU A 137 -6.91 2.50 -19.19
N PRO A 138 -7.24 1.57 -20.10
CA PRO A 138 -6.63 0.23 -20.12
C PRO A 138 -5.14 0.23 -20.50
N ARG A 139 -4.60 1.34 -21.03
CA ARG A 139 -3.16 1.49 -21.30
C ARG A 139 -2.36 1.91 -20.08
N TRP A 140 -3.01 2.31 -19.00
CA TRP A 140 -2.33 2.58 -17.75
C TRP A 140 -1.66 1.30 -17.22
N MET A 141 -0.35 1.36 -16.96
CA MET A 141 0.45 0.17 -16.63
C MET A 141 -0.03 -0.57 -15.38
N ARG A 142 -0.75 0.10 -14.47
CA ARG A 142 -1.26 -0.46 -13.23
C ARG A 142 -2.73 -0.88 -13.29
N PHE A 143 -3.37 -0.85 -14.46
CA PHE A 143 -4.78 -1.21 -14.57
C PHE A 143 -5.06 -2.65 -14.11
N VAL A 144 -4.10 -3.55 -14.29
CA VAL A 144 -4.23 -4.97 -13.95
C VAL A 144 -4.46 -5.24 -12.46
N ASP A 145 -3.97 -4.36 -11.60
CA ASP A 145 -4.11 -4.47 -10.14
C ASP A 145 -5.44 -3.90 -9.63
N THR A 146 -6.18 -3.18 -10.47
CA THR A 146 -7.46 -2.55 -10.10
C THR A 146 -8.61 -3.56 -10.03
N LEU A 147 -9.67 -3.20 -9.32
CA LEU A 147 -10.90 -3.98 -9.27
C LEU A 147 -11.90 -3.58 -10.40
N GLY A 148 -11.39 -3.11 -11.55
CA GLY A 148 -12.15 -2.75 -12.73
C GLY A 148 -12.55 -1.28 -12.77
N GLU A 149 -13.46 -0.97 -13.71
CA GLU A 149 -13.90 0.40 -14.00
C GLU A 149 -15.30 0.72 -13.48
N GLU A 150 -16.10 -0.31 -13.18
CA GLU A 150 -17.49 -0.18 -12.78
C GLU A 150 -17.59 0.02 -11.27
N VAL A 151 -18.21 1.13 -10.85
CA VAL A 151 -18.20 1.60 -9.45
C VAL A 151 -18.85 0.59 -8.50
N GLU A 152 -20.04 0.09 -8.83
CA GLU A 152 -20.80 -0.79 -7.91
C GLU A 152 -20.11 -2.17 -7.74
N MET A 153 -19.52 -2.70 -8.80
CA MET A 153 -18.74 -3.92 -8.70
C MET A 153 -17.45 -3.71 -7.91
N SER A 154 -16.72 -2.61 -8.19
CA SER A 154 -15.52 -2.25 -7.43
C SER A 154 -15.81 -2.11 -5.94
N LYS A 155 -16.93 -1.49 -5.56
CA LYS A 155 -17.38 -1.39 -4.16
C LYS A 155 -17.59 -2.75 -3.52
N LYS A 156 -18.31 -3.66 -4.19
CA LYS A 156 -18.58 -5.02 -3.68
C LYS A 156 -17.30 -5.82 -3.51
N LEU A 157 -16.41 -5.78 -4.50
CA LEU A 157 -15.11 -6.45 -4.46
C LEU A 157 -14.21 -5.87 -3.35
N THR A 158 -14.22 -4.55 -3.18
CA THR A 158 -13.48 -3.86 -2.11
C THR A 158 -13.91 -4.35 -0.73
N LYS A 159 -15.23 -4.39 -0.46
CA LYS A 159 -15.75 -4.88 0.81
C LYS A 159 -15.35 -6.34 1.06
N ALA A 160 -15.63 -7.22 0.09
CA ALA A 160 -15.30 -8.64 0.22
C ALA A 160 -13.80 -8.87 0.46
N TYR A 161 -12.95 -8.12 -0.23
CA TYR A 161 -11.49 -8.20 -0.07
C TYR A 161 -11.05 -7.72 1.32
N CYS A 162 -11.48 -6.52 1.74
CA CYS A 162 -11.09 -5.96 3.03
C CYS A 162 -11.61 -6.80 4.18
N ASP A 163 -12.86 -7.26 4.12
CA ASP A 163 -13.44 -8.16 5.12
C ASP A 163 -12.68 -9.49 5.19
N GLY A 164 -12.34 -10.06 4.04
CA GLY A 164 -11.56 -11.30 3.99
C GLY A 164 -10.16 -11.18 4.58
N MET A 165 -9.49 -10.04 4.39
CA MET A 165 -8.15 -9.77 4.95
C MET A 165 -8.21 -9.49 6.45
N GLN A 166 -9.17 -8.69 6.91
CA GLN A 166 -9.17 -8.16 8.28
C GLN A 166 -9.89 -9.08 9.27
N THR A 167 -10.86 -9.89 8.83
CA THR A 167 -11.71 -10.62 9.75
C THR A 167 -11.14 -11.99 10.13
N THR A 168 -10.93 -12.20 11.42
CA THR A 168 -10.71 -13.52 12.02
C THR A 168 -12.05 -14.12 12.44
N GLU A 169 -12.36 -15.31 11.96
CA GLU A 169 -13.61 -16.01 12.27
C GLU A 169 -13.72 -16.32 13.77
N GLY A 170 -14.87 -15.98 14.34
CA GLY A 170 -15.18 -16.21 15.76
C GLY A 170 -14.81 -15.06 16.70
N GLU A 171 -14.12 -14.03 16.21
CA GLU A 171 -13.82 -12.83 16.98
C GLU A 171 -14.97 -11.81 16.86
N ALA A 172 -15.42 -11.28 18.00
CA ALA A 172 -16.59 -10.41 18.06
C ALA A 172 -16.41 -9.07 17.32
N ASP A 173 -15.21 -8.51 17.36
CA ASP A 173 -14.81 -7.29 16.66
C ASP A 173 -14.08 -7.58 15.33
N GLY A 174 -13.96 -8.85 14.97
CA GLY A 174 -13.29 -9.33 13.77
C GLY A 174 -11.76 -9.40 13.87
N TRP A 175 -11.14 -8.78 14.85
CA TRP A 175 -9.67 -8.71 14.96
C TRP A 175 -9.10 -9.90 15.73
N GLY A 176 -8.17 -10.63 15.10
CA GLY A 176 -7.57 -11.81 15.73
C GLY A 176 -6.29 -12.28 15.03
N LYS A 177 -5.96 -13.54 15.27
CA LYS A 177 -4.68 -14.13 14.81
C LYS A 177 -4.52 -14.17 13.29
N ASP A 178 -5.62 -14.25 12.54
CA ASP A 178 -5.61 -14.33 11.08
C ASP A 178 -5.79 -12.96 10.42
N SER A 179 -5.99 -11.90 11.20
CA SER A 179 -6.24 -10.55 10.71
C SER A 179 -4.98 -9.91 10.12
N VAL A 180 -5.13 -9.30 8.95
CA VAL A 180 -4.14 -8.47 8.27
C VAL A 180 -4.76 -7.12 7.98
N ASN A 181 -4.11 -6.04 8.42
CA ASN A 181 -4.58 -4.68 8.14
C ASN A 181 -4.61 -4.41 6.63
N THR A 182 -5.68 -3.83 6.12
CA THR A 182 -5.74 -3.37 4.73
C THR A 182 -5.38 -1.90 4.63
N MET A 183 -4.59 -1.56 3.60
CA MET A 183 -4.25 -0.19 3.23
C MET A 183 -4.77 0.06 1.83
N VAL A 184 -6.00 0.54 1.74
CA VAL A 184 -6.64 0.79 0.45
C VAL A 184 -5.94 1.92 -0.31
N LYS A 185 -5.83 1.78 -1.62
CA LYS A 185 -5.06 2.69 -2.46
C LYS A 185 -5.66 2.86 -3.84
N HIS A 186 -5.41 4.00 -4.49
CA HIS A 186 -4.65 5.17 -4.02
C HIS A 186 -5.59 6.38 -3.92
N TRP A 187 -5.79 6.88 -2.75
CA TRP A 187 -6.66 8.04 -2.51
C TRP A 187 -6.23 9.29 -3.31
N PRO A 188 -7.13 10.02 -3.93
CA PRO A 188 -8.60 9.87 -4.05
C PRO A 188 -9.07 9.08 -5.29
N GLY A 189 -8.22 8.29 -5.89
CA GLY A 189 -8.41 7.50 -7.10
C GLY A 189 -7.28 7.73 -8.09
N GLY A 190 -6.42 6.72 -8.29
CA GLY A 190 -5.21 6.82 -9.13
C GLY A 190 -5.45 6.55 -10.62
N GLY A 191 -6.64 6.07 -11.01
CA GLY A 191 -6.91 5.61 -12.37
C GLY A 191 -7.17 6.71 -13.41
N THR A 192 -7.12 7.98 -13.03
CA THR A 192 -7.44 9.15 -13.88
C THR A 192 -6.20 9.88 -14.39
N GLY A 193 -5.04 9.21 -14.43
CA GLY A 193 -3.82 9.79 -14.99
C GLY A 193 -4.05 10.30 -16.40
N GLU A 194 -3.62 11.54 -16.70
CA GLU A 194 -3.81 12.17 -18.00
C GLU A 194 -3.26 11.27 -19.13
N ALA A 195 -4.11 10.93 -20.09
CA ALA A 195 -3.80 10.04 -21.20
C ALA A 195 -3.28 8.64 -20.78
N GLY A 196 -3.65 8.14 -19.61
CA GLY A 196 -3.21 6.83 -19.10
C GLY A 196 -1.75 6.80 -18.63
N ARG A 197 -1.13 7.94 -18.43
CA ARG A 197 0.25 8.04 -17.95
C ARG A 197 0.32 7.72 -16.47
N ASP A 198 1.40 7.03 -16.08
CA ASP A 198 1.60 6.62 -14.71
C ASP A 198 2.37 7.66 -13.89
N ALA A 199 1.94 7.87 -12.64
CA ALA A 199 2.48 8.88 -11.74
C ALA A 199 3.85 8.57 -11.14
N HIS A 200 4.40 7.37 -11.37
CA HIS A 200 5.78 7.09 -11.05
C HIS A 200 6.75 7.89 -11.93
N TYR A 201 6.28 8.42 -13.05
CA TYR A 201 7.06 9.19 -14.00
C TYR A 201 6.59 10.64 -14.03
N ALA A 202 7.52 11.58 -14.17
CA ALA A 202 7.22 13.01 -14.17
C ALA A 202 6.17 13.44 -15.20
N PHE A 203 6.07 12.74 -16.34
CA PHE A 203 5.07 12.98 -17.37
C PHE A 203 3.65 12.51 -16.98
N GLY A 204 3.49 11.75 -15.91
CA GLY A 204 2.21 11.23 -15.40
C GLY A 204 1.73 11.91 -14.13
N GLN A 205 2.26 13.07 -13.78
CA GLN A 205 1.97 13.75 -12.51
C GLN A 205 0.52 14.21 -12.31
N PHE A 206 -0.29 14.35 -13.37
CA PHE A 206 -1.64 14.90 -13.26
C PHE A 206 -2.72 13.82 -13.37
N ALA A 207 -3.63 13.81 -12.38
CA ALA A 207 -4.93 13.18 -12.49
C ALA A 207 -5.95 14.21 -12.93
N VAL A 208 -6.75 13.90 -13.95
CA VAL A 208 -7.69 14.82 -14.59
C VAL A 208 -9.11 14.26 -14.63
N TYR A 209 -10.07 15.11 -14.50
CA TYR A 209 -11.51 14.77 -14.44
C TYR A 209 -12.30 15.58 -15.47
N PRO A 210 -12.11 15.34 -16.77
CA PRO A 210 -12.64 16.19 -17.85
C PRO A 210 -14.17 16.25 -17.89
N THR A 211 -14.85 15.22 -17.39
CA THR A 211 -16.32 15.17 -17.31
C THR A 211 -16.87 15.60 -15.95
N GLY A 212 -16.01 16.02 -15.03
CA GLY A 212 -16.43 16.41 -13.68
C GLY A 212 -16.80 15.23 -12.77
N ASN A 213 -16.31 14.03 -13.07
CA ASN A 213 -16.67 12.80 -12.37
C ASN A 213 -15.75 12.46 -11.18
N PHE A 214 -15.10 13.42 -10.56
CA PHE A 214 -14.23 13.22 -9.41
C PHE A 214 -14.91 12.42 -8.30
N GLU A 215 -16.17 12.73 -7.99
CA GLU A 215 -16.91 12.07 -6.91
C GLU A 215 -17.11 10.56 -7.16
N GLU A 216 -17.18 10.11 -8.41
CA GLU A 216 -17.29 8.68 -8.73
C GLU A 216 -16.03 7.91 -8.30
N HIS A 217 -14.86 8.54 -8.44
CA HIS A 217 -13.58 7.92 -8.04
C HIS A 217 -13.40 7.81 -6.53
N LEU A 218 -14.15 8.59 -5.76
CA LEU A 218 -14.16 8.51 -4.29
C LEU A 218 -14.98 7.31 -3.77
N LYS A 219 -16.02 6.88 -4.51
CA LYS A 219 -17.00 5.91 -4.01
C LYS A 219 -16.42 4.57 -3.54
N PRO A 220 -15.44 3.94 -4.22
CA PRO A 220 -14.81 2.73 -3.70
C PRO A 220 -14.19 2.91 -2.31
N PHE A 221 -13.71 4.11 -2.00
CA PHE A 221 -13.20 4.46 -0.66
C PHE A 221 -14.36 4.76 0.29
N THR A 222 -15.19 5.75 -0.05
CA THR A 222 -16.14 6.38 0.87
C THR A 222 -17.40 5.57 1.12
N GLU A 223 -17.80 4.72 0.18
CA GLU A 223 -19.02 3.89 0.27
C GLU A 223 -18.71 2.39 0.44
N ALA A 224 -17.43 2.00 0.36
CA ALA A 224 -17.04 0.60 0.54
C ALA A 224 -15.91 0.44 1.57
N ALA A 225 -14.69 0.91 1.30
CA ALA A 225 -13.55 0.67 2.19
C ALA A 225 -13.73 1.31 3.58
N PHE A 226 -14.42 2.45 3.69
CA PHE A 226 -14.71 3.12 4.96
C PHE A 226 -15.99 2.63 5.65
N HIS A 227 -16.72 1.70 5.01
CA HIS A 227 -17.97 1.10 5.50
C HIS A 227 -18.05 -0.36 5.08
N LEU A 228 -17.23 -1.20 5.71
CA LEU A 228 -17.20 -2.65 5.45
C LEU A 228 -18.49 -3.31 5.95
N ASP A 229 -18.78 -4.50 5.46
CA ASP A 229 -19.93 -5.28 5.89
C ASP A 229 -19.59 -6.18 7.09
N GLY A 230 -18.30 -6.48 7.29
CA GLY A 230 -17.79 -7.30 8.39
C GLY A 230 -17.58 -6.51 9.69
N PRO A 231 -17.24 -7.22 10.78
CA PRO A 231 -17.16 -6.64 12.13
C PRO A 231 -16.00 -5.67 12.34
N THR A 232 -15.06 -5.56 11.42
CA THR A 232 -13.96 -4.58 11.49
C THR A 232 -14.35 -3.19 11.01
N ASP A 233 -15.54 -3.03 10.42
CA ASP A 233 -16.23 -1.81 10.01
C ASP A 233 -15.51 -0.95 8.96
N CYS A 234 -14.20 -0.87 8.97
CA CYS A 234 -13.44 0.07 8.14
C CYS A 234 -12.06 -0.49 7.79
N ALA A 235 -11.57 -0.17 6.59
CA ALA A 235 -10.17 -0.42 6.24
C ALA A 235 -9.22 0.30 7.20
N SER A 236 -8.16 -0.38 7.63
CA SER A 236 -7.24 0.11 8.67
C SER A 236 -6.44 1.34 8.23
N ALA A 237 -6.13 1.44 6.94
CA ALA A 237 -5.27 2.47 6.40
C ALA A 237 -5.67 2.87 4.98
N VAL A 238 -5.22 4.05 4.58
CA VAL A 238 -5.35 4.57 3.22
C VAL A 238 -4.01 5.14 2.75
N MET A 239 -3.71 4.93 1.47
CA MET A 239 -2.51 5.49 0.84
C MET A 239 -2.92 6.53 -0.20
N PRO A 240 -2.57 7.82 0.00
CA PRO A 240 -2.72 8.84 -1.05
C PRO A 240 -1.75 8.59 -2.20
N TYR A 241 -2.22 8.82 -3.43
CA TYR A 241 -1.42 8.61 -4.63
C TYR A 241 -0.45 9.76 -4.89
N TYR A 242 0.53 9.54 -5.76
CA TYR A 242 1.50 10.56 -6.16
C TYR A 242 0.91 11.74 -6.89
N THR A 243 -0.16 11.50 -7.70
CA THR A 243 -0.70 12.49 -8.62
C THR A 243 -1.12 13.78 -7.94
N VAL A 244 -1.07 14.85 -8.72
CA VAL A 244 -1.82 16.09 -8.48
C VAL A 244 -3.21 15.90 -9.03
N SER A 245 -4.25 15.90 -8.20
CA SER A 245 -5.66 15.93 -8.62
C SER A 245 -5.98 17.34 -9.14
N TYR A 246 -5.74 17.54 -10.45
CA TYR A 246 -5.70 18.85 -11.07
C TYR A 246 -7.08 19.57 -11.02
N GLY A 247 -7.09 20.78 -10.49
CA GLY A 247 -8.28 21.63 -10.41
C GLY A 247 -9.36 21.13 -9.44
N VAL A 248 -9.04 20.14 -8.56
CA VAL A 248 -9.97 19.62 -7.56
C VAL A 248 -10.03 20.50 -6.33
N ASP A 249 -8.90 20.97 -5.84
CA ASP A 249 -8.84 21.87 -4.68
C ASP A 249 -9.19 23.31 -5.08
N LYS A 250 -10.49 23.58 -5.16
CA LYS A 250 -11.01 24.93 -5.43
C LYS A 250 -11.02 25.84 -4.21
N LYS A 251 -10.84 25.28 -3.02
CA LYS A 251 -10.85 26.04 -1.76
C LYS A 251 -9.54 26.79 -1.57
N ASN A 252 -8.41 26.11 -1.80
CA ASN A 252 -7.07 26.65 -1.57
C ASN A 252 -6.37 27.02 -2.88
N ASP A 253 -6.96 26.68 -4.02
CA ASP A 253 -6.40 26.85 -5.39
C ASP A 253 -4.97 26.28 -5.50
N LYS A 254 -4.75 25.11 -4.87
CA LYS A 254 -3.46 24.46 -4.84
C LYS A 254 -3.45 23.17 -5.69
N ASN A 255 -2.48 23.09 -6.58
CA ASN A 255 -2.19 21.90 -7.36
C ASN A 255 -0.90 21.26 -6.85
N VAL A 256 -1.03 20.44 -5.80
CA VAL A 256 0.06 19.70 -5.16
C VAL A 256 -0.24 18.20 -5.16
N GLY A 257 0.76 17.36 -4.98
CA GLY A 257 0.59 15.91 -4.85
C GLY A 257 -0.47 15.58 -3.79
N ASN A 258 -1.24 14.52 -4.03
CA ASN A 258 -2.40 14.21 -3.19
C ASN A 258 -2.06 14.07 -1.70
N SER A 259 -0.88 13.55 -1.37
CA SER A 259 -0.41 13.46 0.03
C SER A 259 -0.16 14.83 0.69
N TYR A 260 0.02 15.88 -0.10
CA TYR A 260 0.27 17.24 0.38
C TYR A 260 -0.96 18.15 0.30
N SER A 261 -2.07 17.64 -0.24
CA SER A 261 -3.29 18.41 -0.40
C SER A 261 -4.07 18.48 0.91
N GLU A 262 -4.07 19.65 1.55
CA GLU A 262 -4.90 19.91 2.73
C GLU A 262 -6.38 19.62 2.46
N TYR A 263 -6.86 19.96 1.26
CA TYR A 263 -8.24 19.69 0.86
C TYR A 263 -8.52 18.17 0.82
N LEU A 264 -7.67 17.38 0.18
CA LEU A 264 -7.90 15.95 0.03
C LEU A 264 -7.73 15.18 1.35
N ILE A 265 -6.75 15.55 2.16
CA ILE A 265 -6.45 14.84 3.41
C ILE A 265 -7.27 15.37 4.57
N LYS A 266 -7.25 16.67 4.81
CA LYS A 266 -7.90 17.27 5.98
C LYS A 266 -9.38 17.51 5.76
N ASP A 267 -9.76 18.20 4.68
CA ASP A 267 -11.15 18.59 4.48
C ASP A 267 -12.02 17.40 4.03
N LEU A 268 -11.57 16.60 3.06
CA LEU A 268 -12.33 15.46 2.57
C LEU A 268 -12.13 14.22 3.45
N LEU A 269 -10.91 13.66 3.49
CA LEU A 269 -10.68 12.38 4.13
C LEU A 269 -10.98 12.42 5.63
N ARG A 270 -10.42 13.38 6.36
CA ARG A 270 -10.60 13.50 7.80
C ARG A 270 -11.89 14.24 8.19
N GLY A 271 -12.25 15.30 7.46
CA GLY A 271 -13.39 16.17 7.79
C GLY A 271 -14.72 15.64 7.27
N LYS A 272 -14.87 15.50 5.95
CA LYS A 272 -16.16 15.11 5.33
C LYS A 272 -16.47 13.63 5.52
N TYR A 273 -15.46 12.76 5.35
CA TYR A 273 -15.64 11.30 5.41
C TYR A 273 -15.20 10.69 6.73
N GLU A 274 -14.71 11.49 7.68
CA GLU A 274 -14.38 11.09 9.05
C GLU A 274 -13.49 9.84 9.17
N PHE A 275 -12.67 9.56 8.15
CA PHE A 275 -11.76 8.43 8.19
C PHE A 275 -10.75 8.59 9.34
N LYS A 276 -10.73 7.61 10.26
CA LYS A 276 -9.91 7.64 11.48
C LYS A 276 -8.67 6.74 11.41
N GLY A 277 -8.58 5.93 10.35
CA GLY A 277 -7.46 5.01 10.15
C GLY A 277 -6.15 5.72 9.83
N ILE A 278 -5.12 4.95 9.55
CA ILE A 278 -3.79 5.46 9.23
C ILE A 278 -3.78 6.03 7.82
N VAL A 279 -3.12 7.19 7.65
CA VAL A 279 -2.73 7.71 6.34
C VAL A 279 -1.25 7.41 6.15
N CYS A 280 -0.92 6.57 5.19
CA CYS A 280 0.45 6.23 4.84
C CYS A 280 0.75 6.78 3.46
N THR A 281 1.70 7.69 3.36
CA THR A 281 2.10 8.26 2.07
C THR A 281 2.63 7.18 1.13
N ASP A 282 2.49 7.39 -0.16
CA ASP A 282 3.17 6.57 -1.16
C ASP A 282 4.69 6.85 -1.13
N TRP A 283 5.48 6.03 -1.83
CA TRP A 283 6.93 5.96 -1.63
C TRP A 283 7.69 7.15 -2.25
N GLY A 284 8.68 7.66 -1.49
CA GLY A 284 9.64 8.63 -2.00
C GLY A 284 9.08 10.02 -2.27
N ILE A 285 7.91 10.37 -1.75
CA ILE A 285 7.33 11.71 -1.96
C ILE A 285 8.11 12.83 -1.27
N THR A 286 8.79 12.52 -0.16
CA THR A 286 9.57 13.50 0.61
C THR A 286 11.00 13.65 0.10
N GLN A 287 11.49 12.72 -0.71
CA GLN A 287 12.85 12.73 -1.24
C GLN A 287 13.11 13.93 -2.15
N ASP A 288 14.35 14.41 -2.11
CA ASP A 288 14.80 15.45 -3.05
C ASP A 288 14.74 14.93 -4.49
N PRO A 289 14.41 15.80 -5.47
CA PRO A 289 14.31 15.41 -6.87
C PRO A 289 15.55 14.71 -7.43
N GLU A 290 16.72 15.07 -6.96
CA GLU A 290 18.00 14.50 -7.40
C GLU A 290 18.25 13.08 -6.85
N LYS A 291 17.55 12.69 -5.80
CA LYS A 291 17.70 11.37 -5.15
C LYS A 291 16.74 10.31 -5.69
N THR A 292 16.00 10.63 -6.75
CA THR A 292 15.04 9.68 -7.32
C THR A 292 15.76 8.52 -7.99
N ILE A 293 15.11 7.35 -7.99
CA ILE A 293 15.60 6.17 -8.72
C ILE A 293 15.66 6.51 -10.21
N GLU A 294 16.74 6.12 -10.86
CA GLU A 294 16.94 6.35 -12.29
C GLU A 294 15.72 5.87 -13.11
N GLY A 295 15.19 6.75 -13.96
CA GLY A 295 13.97 6.50 -14.75
C GLY A 295 12.66 6.90 -14.07
N PHE A 296 12.65 7.13 -12.76
CA PHE A 296 11.48 7.66 -12.05
C PHE A 296 11.67 9.17 -11.82
N GLY A 297 10.66 9.96 -12.15
CA GLY A 297 10.66 11.39 -11.88
C GLY A 297 10.58 11.71 -10.39
N SER A 298 10.78 12.99 -10.04
CA SER A 298 10.46 13.50 -8.71
C SER A 298 9.00 13.21 -8.38
N ARG A 299 8.73 12.75 -7.16
CA ARG A 299 7.38 12.45 -6.67
C ARG A 299 6.83 13.48 -5.70
N CYS A 300 7.61 14.52 -5.42
CA CYS A 300 7.20 15.65 -4.58
C CYS A 300 6.49 16.74 -5.40
N TYR A 301 5.47 16.34 -6.16
CA TYR A 301 4.78 17.21 -7.10
C TYR A 301 4.16 18.43 -6.43
N GLY A 302 4.47 19.61 -6.97
CA GLY A 302 3.98 20.90 -6.48
C GLY A 302 4.69 21.43 -5.23
N VAL A 303 5.64 20.69 -4.66
CA VAL A 303 6.42 21.05 -3.47
C VAL A 303 7.94 20.85 -3.67
N GLN A 304 8.39 20.86 -4.92
CA GLN A 304 9.79 20.61 -5.27
C GLN A 304 10.75 21.64 -4.67
N ASP A 305 10.27 22.87 -4.51
CA ASP A 305 11.07 23.99 -3.96
C ASP A 305 11.27 23.91 -2.43
N MET A 306 10.56 23.02 -1.76
CA MET A 306 10.72 22.77 -0.33
C MET A 306 11.89 21.83 -0.07
N THR A 307 12.51 21.95 1.10
CA THR A 307 13.49 20.97 1.59
C THR A 307 12.80 19.65 1.94
N GLU A 308 13.57 18.56 1.99
CA GLU A 308 13.05 17.25 2.42
C GLU A 308 12.41 17.32 3.82
N ALA A 309 13.01 18.04 4.76
CA ALA A 309 12.48 18.24 6.10
C ALA A 309 11.13 18.98 6.11
N GLU A 310 10.97 20.01 5.30
CA GLU A 310 9.70 20.73 5.15
C GLU A 310 8.63 19.85 4.52
N ARG A 311 8.99 19.04 3.53
CA ARG A 311 8.07 18.08 2.92
C ARG A 311 7.63 16.99 3.91
N CYS A 312 8.55 16.51 4.76
CA CYS A 312 8.20 15.56 5.82
C CYS A 312 7.19 16.16 6.81
N LEU A 313 7.40 17.41 7.23
CA LEU A 313 6.47 18.09 8.12
C LEU A 313 5.10 18.32 7.46
N LEU A 314 5.06 18.71 6.19
CA LEU A 314 3.81 18.96 5.48
C LEU A 314 3.01 17.69 5.22
N GLY A 315 3.66 16.57 4.96
CA GLY A 315 2.99 15.28 4.69
C GLY A 315 2.45 14.57 5.92
N VAL A 316 2.73 15.06 7.14
CA VAL A 316 2.30 14.48 8.42
C VAL A 316 1.16 15.26 9.07
N THR A 317 0.89 16.46 8.60
CA THR A 317 -0.16 17.34 9.13
C THR A 317 -1.45 17.29 8.32
#